data_db4889a24ef894fb8713298dd80ed337
#
_entry.id   db4889a24ef894fb8713298dd80ed337
#
_cell.length_a   1.000
_cell.length_b   1.000
_cell.length_c   1.000
_cell.angle_alpha   90.00
_cell.angle_beta   90.00
_cell.angle_gamma   90.00
#
_symmetry.space_group_name_H-M   'P 1'
#
loop_
_entity.id
_entity.type
_entity.pdbx_description
1 polymer ?
#
loop_
_entity_poly.entity_id
_entity_poly.type
_entity_poly.pdbx_seq_one_letter_code
_entity_poly.pdbx_strand_id
1 'polypeptide(L)'
;MELKNLGSTSLMVPEIGMGTWKHSGGPEPLLRGIYLGAYLIDTADMYRNGEEVGKAIAARRSKIILATKVLDSHLRYDQVLGDADESLRRLSVDCINLYQIHWPNHSIPIADTMRAMEELVDAGKVRYVGVSIFPPGNCGKPSAP
;
A
#
# COMPACT_ATOMS: atom_id res chain seq x y z
N MET A 1 20.35 0.17 8.31
CA MET A 1 19.28 1.19 8.40
C MET A 1 18.47 0.89 9.64
N GLU A 2 18.14 1.89 10.45
CA GLU A 2 17.34 1.71 11.66
C GLU A 2 15.90 1.33 11.31
N LEU A 3 15.27 0.51 12.14
CA LEU A 3 13.87 0.09 11.97
C LEU A 3 13.03 0.72 13.07
N LYS A 4 11.82 1.16 12.71
CA LYS A 4 10.85 1.76 13.64
C LYS A 4 9.50 1.10 13.48
N ASN A 5 8.73 1.04 14.55
CA ASN A 5 7.35 0.57 14.49
C ASN A 5 6.48 1.55 13.70
N LEU A 6 5.66 1.03 12.81
CA LEU A 6 4.64 1.82 12.12
C LEU A 6 3.44 2.01 13.06
N GLY A 7 3.41 3.15 13.77
CA GLY A 7 2.36 3.46 14.75
C GLY A 7 2.26 2.39 15.84
N SER A 8 1.04 1.95 16.15
CA SER A 8 0.74 0.89 17.13
C SER A 8 0.80 -0.53 16.54
N THR A 9 1.15 -0.69 15.27
CA THR A 9 1.24 -1.99 14.61
C THR A 9 2.52 -2.72 15.02
N SER A 10 2.58 -4.04 14.76
CA SER A 10 3.82 -4.82 14.88
C SER A 10 4.74 -4.69 13.66
N LEU A 11 4.38 -3.86 12.68
CA LEU A 11 5.15 -3.71 11.45
C LEU A 11 6.36 -2.82 11.69
N MET A 12 7.55 -3.42 11.53
CA MET A 12 8.82 -2.70 11.59
C MET A 12 9.20 -2.19 10.21
N VAL A 13 9.31 -0.88 10.05
CA VAL A 13 9.68 -0.22 8.80
C VAL A 13 11.05 0.44 8.91
N PRO A 14 11.86 0.46 7.84
CA PRO A 14 13.09 1.24 7.82
C PRO A 14 12.76 2.75 7.84
N GLU A 15 13.62 3.55 8.45
CA GLU A 15 13.44 5.01 8.51
C GLU A 15 13.35 5.67 7.13
N ILE A 16 13.97 5.06 6.12
CA ILE A 16 13.96 5.53 4.74
C ILE A 16 13.26 4.50 3.87
N GLY A 17 12.18 4.92 3.23
CA GLY A 17 11.49 4.17 2.19
C GLY A 17 11.72 4.75 0.80
N MET A 18 11.33 4.00 -0.22
CA MET A 18 11.39 4.43 -1.61
C MET A 18 9.99 4.62 -2.16
N GLY A 19 9.67 5.86 -2.55
CA GLY A 19 8.47 6.17 -3.31
C GLY A 19 8.70 5.97 -4.81
N THR A 20 7.66 5.54 -5.51
CA THR A 20 7.74 5.22 -6.94
C THR A 20 6.97 6.20 -7.83
N TRP A 21 6.48 7.32 -7.29
CA TRP A 21 5.81 8.32 -8.11
C TRP A 21 6.76 8.87 -9.17
N LYS A 22 6.29 8.91 -10.43
CA LYS A 22 7.07 9.34 -11.61
C LYS A 22 8.36 8.54 -11.82
N HIS A 23 8.48 7.36 -11.18
CA HIS A 23 9.60 6.47 -11.44
C HIS A 23 9.50 5.91 -12.86
N SER A 24 10.55 6.08 -13.64
CA SER A 24 10.64 5.64 -15.04
C SER A 24 11.97 4.95 -15.37
N GLY A 25 12.75 4.64 -14.33
CA GLY A 25 14.09 4.07 -14.46
C GLY A 25 14.13 2.54 -14.54
N GLY A 26 12.99 1.87 -14.73
CA GLY A 26 12.91 0.42 -14.68
C GLY A 26 13.17 -0.13 -13.25
N PRO A 27 13.40 -1.42 -13.07
CA PRO A 27 13.57 -2.03 -11.75
C PRO A 27 14.93 -1.72 -11.09
N GLU A 28 15.94 -1.34 -11.84
CA GLU A 28 17.33 -1.26 -11.35
C GLU A 28 17.55 -0.28 -10.20
N PRO A 29 17.04 0.98 -10.22
CA PRO A 29 17.19 1.89 -9.08
C PRO A 29 16.53 1.36 -7.81
N LEU A 30 15.38 0.69 -7.94
CA LEU A 30 14.68 0.07 -6.80
C LEU A 30 15.48 -1.11 -6.24
N LEU A 31 16.02 -1.97 -7.11
CA LEU A 31 16.92 -3.07 -6.72
C LEU A 31 18.12 -2.54 -5.93
N ARG A 32 18.72 -1.44 -6.38
CA ARG A 32 19.84 -0.82 -5.69
C ARG A 32 19.48 -0.32 -4.31
N GLY A 33 18.34 0.36 -4.19
CA GLY A 33 17.81 0.83 -2.90
C GLY A 33 17.51 -0.32 -1.93
N ILE A 34 16.90 -1.39 -2.43
CA ILE A 34 16.66 -2.62 -1.65
C ILE A 34 17.97 -3.22 -1.16
N TYR A 35 18.99 -3.25 -2.01
CA TYR A 35 20.31 -3.76 -1.64
C TYR A 35 20.94 -2.94 -0.50
N LEU A 36 20.70 -1.63 -0.47
CA LEU A 36 21.16 -0.71 0.58
C LEU A 36 20.28 -0.74 1.84
N GLY A 37 19.22 -1.53 1.88
CA GLY A 37 18.36 -1.72 3.06
C GLY A 37 17.09 -0.88 3.09
N ALA A 38 16.73 -0.17 2.01
CA ALA A 38 15.47 0.55 1.89
C ALA A 38 14.33 -0.42 1.53
N TYR A 39 13.88 -1.21 2.50
CA TYR A 39 12.90 -2.28 2.28
C TYR A 39 11.44 -1.81 2.25
N LEU A 40 11.14 -0.58 2.60
CA LEU A 40 9.80 0.01 2.45
C LEU A 40 9.67 0.58 1.03
N ILE A 41 8.79 -0.02 0.24
CA ILE A 41 8.48 0.43 -1.13
C ILE A 41 7.05 0.97 -1.13
N ASP A 42 6.90 2.23 -1.47
CA ASP A 42 5.61 2.91 -1.58
C ASP A 42 5.26 3.18 -3.05
N THR A 43 4.18 2.56 -3.50
CA THR A 43 3.62 2.75 -4.84
C THR A 43 2.14 3.12 -4.76
N ALA A 44 1.47 3.21 -5.90
CA ALA A 44 0.02 3.37 -6.01
C ALA A 44 -0.45 2.88 -7.38
N ASP A 45 -1.71 2.47 -7.49
CA ASP A 45 -2.28 2.02 -8.75
C ASP A 45 -2.16 3.08 -9.86
N MET A 46 -2.43 4.34 -9.53
CA MET A 46 -2.33 5.45 -10.49
C MET A 46 -0.93 5.69 -11.05
N TYR A 47 0.14 5.19 -10.41
CA TYR A 47 1.52 5.37 -10.92
C TYR A 47 1.82 4.47 -12.12
N ARG A 48 1.01 3.44 -12.34
CA ARG A 48 1.07 2.50 -13.48
C ARG A 48 2.43 1.83 -13.68
N ASN A 49 3.20 1.70 -12.61
CA ASN A 49 4.52 1.07 -12.62
C ASN A 49 4.59 -0.21 -11.76
N GLY A 50 3.42 -0.79 -11.41
CA GLY A 50 3.34 -1.99 -10.57
C GLY A 50 4.16 -3.17 -11.07
N GLU A 51 4.21 -3.39 -12.39
CA GLU A 51 5.00 -4.49 -12.97
C GLU A 51 6.52 -4.29 -12.79
N GLU A 52 7.00 -3.05 -12.90
CA GLU A 52 8.42 -2.71 -12.66
C GLU A 52 8.76 -2.89 -11.17
N VAL A 53 7.87 -2.42 -10.29
CA VAL A 53 8.01 -2.62 -8.84
C VAL A 53 8.01 -4.11 -8.52
N GLY A 54 7.07 -4.89 -9.08
CA GLY A 54 6.99 -6.34 -8.91
C GLY A 54 8.29 -7.04 -9.29
N LYS A 55 8.86 -6.72 -10.45
CA LYS A 55 10.16 -7.25 -10.90
C LYS A 55 11.29 -6.91 -9.92
N ALA A 56 11.31 -5.68 -9.40
CA ALA A 56 12.35 -5.24 -8.47
C ALA A 56 12.29 -5.98 -7.12
N ILE A 57 11.09 -6.26 -6.61
CA ILE A 57 10.92 -6.87 -5.29
C ILE A 57 10.95 -8.41 -5.30
N ALA A 58 10.75 -9.04 -6.45
CA ALA A 58 10.54 -10.49 -6.58
C ALA A 58 11.57 -11.34 -5.83
N ALA A 59 12.87 -11.07 -6.04
CA ALA A 59 13.95 -11.84 -5.43
C ALA A 59 14.07 -11.68 -3.90
N ARG A 60 13.43 -10.66 -3.32
CA ARG A 60 13.52 -10.33 -1.89
C ARG A 60 12.16 -10.03 -1.26
N ARG A 61 11.07 -10.50 -1.85
CA ARG A 61 9.71 -10.19 -1.43
C ARG A 61 9.47 -10.37 0.07
N SER A 62 10.04 -11.40 0.67
CA SER A 62 9.88 -11.69 2.11
C SER A 62 10.47 -10.62 3.04
N LYS A 63 11.39 -9.78 2.54
CA LYS A 63 11.99 -8.68 3.29
C LYS A 63 11.32 -7.33 3.00
N ILE A 64 10.56 -7.24 1.91
CA ILE A 64 9.95 -5.99 1.46
C ILE A 64 8.67 -5.72 2.23
N ILE A 65 8.55 -4.50 2.68
CA ILE A 65 7.29 -3.91 3.14
C ILE A 65 6.72 -3.14 1.95
N LEU A 66 5.69 -3.71 1.35
CA LEU A 66 5.06 -3.16 0.16
C LEU A 66 3.83 -2.38 0.56
N ALA A 67 3.84 -1.08 0.27
CA ALA A 67 2.69 -0.20 0.40
C ALA A 67 2.16 0.18 -0.99
N THR A 68 0.83 0.12 -1.18
CA THR A 68 0.17 0.64 -2.38
C THR A 68 -1.17 1.28 -2.02
N LYS A 69 -1.86 1.87 -3.00
CA LYS A 69 -3.03 2.71 -2.73
C LYS A 69 -4.09 2.51 -3.80
N VAL A 70 -5.36 2.44 -3.35
CA VAL A 70 -6.53 2.48 -4.23
C VAL A 70 -6.84 3.91 -4.66
N LEU A 71 -7.34 4.08 -5.88
CA LEU A 71 -7.79 5.37 -6.41
C LEU A 71 -9.02 5.92 -5.65
N ASP A 72 -9.07 7.23 -5.49
CA ASP A 72 -10.21 7.93 -4.88
C ASP A 72 -11.53 7.78 -5.66
N SER A 73 -11.44 7.56 -6.97
CA SER A 73 -12.60 7.27 -7.83
C SER A 73 -13.14 5.84 -7.69
N HIS A 74 -12.38 4.92 -7.08
CA HIS A 74 -12.68 3.49 -6.97
C HIS A 74 -12.92 3.04 -5.52
N LEU A 75 -13.56 3.88 -4.72
CA LEU A 75 -13.78 3.59 -3.29
C LEU A 75 -15.08 2.85 -2.97
N ARG A 76 -15.87 2.46 -3.97
CA ARG A 76 -17.01 1.56 -3.74
C ARG A 76 -16.53 0.16 -3.43
N TYR A 77 -17.28 -0.57 -2.64
CA TYR A 77 -16.93 -1.90 -2.15
C TYR A 77 -16.33 -2.82 -3.23
N ASP A 78 -17.07 -3.09 -4.30
CA ASP A 78 -16.61 -4.01 -5.37
C ASP A 78 -15.38 -3.48 -6.12
N GLN A 79 -15.27 -2.15 -6.25
CA GLN A 79 -14.14 -1.51 -6.92
C GLN A 79 -12.85 -1.65 -6.10
N VAL A 80 -12.93 -1.46 -4.78
CA VAL A 80 -11.78 -1.64 -3.87
C VAL A 80 -11.25 -3.07 -3.94
N LEU A 81 -12.16 -4.07 -3.93
CA LEU A 81 -11.78 -5.48 -4.05
C LEU A 81 -11.11 -5.77 -5.41
N GLY A 82 -11.70 -5.29 -6.50
CA GLY A 82 -11.15 -5.46 -7.84
C GLY A 82 -9.80 -4.78 -8.04
N ASP A 83 -9.64 -3.55 -7.55
CA ASP A 83 -8.37 -2.82 -7.63
C ASP A 83 -7.27 -3.48 -6.78
N ALA A 84 -7.62 -4.05 -5.63
CA ALA A 84 -6.67 -4.80 -4.82
C ALA A 84 -6.18 -6.05 -5.56
N ASP A 85 -7.08 -6.80 -6.20
CA ASP A 85 -6.73 -7.98 -6.99
C ASP A 85 -5.86 -7.62 -8.20
N GLU A 86 -6.17 -6.53 -8.88
CA GLU A 86 -5.36 -6.04 -9.98
C GLU A 86 -3.98 -5.54 -9.51
N SER A 87 -3.90 -4.87 -8.35
CA SER A 87 -2.64 -4.47 -7.73
C SER A 87 -1.77 -5.68 -7.38
N LEU A 88 -2.35 -6.72 -6.75
CA LEU A 88 -1.66 -7.97 -6.45
C LEU A 88 -1.11 -8.63 -7.73
N ARG A 89 -1.93 -8.68 -8.77
CA ARG A 89 -1.55 -9.23 -10.08
C ARG A 89 -0.38 -8.48 -10.71
N ARG A 90 -0.47 -7.14 -10.80
CA ARG A 90 0.59 -6.30 -11.41
C ARG A 90 1.89 -6.35 -10.62
N LEU A 91 1.80 -6.35 -9.30
CA LEU A 91 2.95 -6.44 -8.42
C LEU A 91 3.51 -7.87 -8.32
N SER A 92 2.79 -8.87 -8.84
CA SER A 92 3.13 -10.29 -8.79
C SER A 92 3.37 -10.77 -7.35
N VAL A 93 2.45 -10.42 -6.45
CA VAL A 93 2.51 -10.78 -5.02
C VAL A 93 1.16 -11.33 -4.55
N ASP A 94 1.19 -12.16 -3.51
CA ASP A 94 -0.01 -12.74 -2.90
C ASP A 94 -0.59 -11.86 -1.78
N CYS A 95 0.20 -10.93 -1.25
CA CYS A 95 -0.21 -10.08 -0.13
C CYS A 95 0.47 -8.71 -0.19
N ILE A 96 -0.30 -7.65 0.08
CA ILE A 96 0.16 -6.27 0.26
C ILE A 96 0.35 -6.03 1.76
N ASN A 97 1.48 -5.43 2.17
CA ASN A 97 1.72 -5.15 3.59
C ASN A 97 0.89 -3.98 4.10
N LEU A 98 0.74 -2.92 3.31
CA LEU A 98 -0.05 -1.75 3.66
C LEU A 98 -0.86 -1.28 2.44
N TYR A 99 -2.20 -1.37 2.52
CA TYR A 99 -3.10 -0.90 1.48
C TYR A 99 -3.81 0.36 1.95
N GLN A 100 -3.75 1.43 1.17
CA GLN A 100 -4.17 2.76 1.60
C GLN A 100 -5.23 3.35 0.67
N ILE A 101 -6.14 4.13 1.23
CA ILE A 101 -6.96 5.05 0.44
C ILE A 101 -6.07 6.23 0.05
N HIS A 102 -5.91 6.49 -1.26
CA HIS A 102 -4.97 7.51 -1.75
C HIS A 102 -5.42 8.92 -1.38
N TRP A 103 -6.68 9.28 -1.64
CA TRP A 103 -7.35 10.52 -1.24
C TRP A 103 -8.76 10.24 -0.74
N PRO A 104 -9.31 11.11 0.12
CA PRO A 104 -10.71 11.00 0.49
C PRO A 104 -11.61 11.33 -0.69
N ASN A 105 -12.74 10.62 -0.80
CA ASN A 105 -13.81 10.96 -1.73
C ASN A 105 -15.13 11.07 -0.98
N HIS A 106 -15.59 12.28 -0.77
CA HIS A 106 -16.81 12.58 0.01
C HIS A 106 -18.11 12.14 -0.69
N SER A 107 -18.06 11.79 -1.97
CA SER A 107 -19.24 11.27 -2.70
C SER A 107 -19.48 9.77 -2.50
N ILE A 108 -18.55 9.07 -1.86
CA ILE A 108 -18.65 7.64 -1.57
C ILE A 108 -18.65 7.46 -0.04
N PRO A 109 -19.64 6.76 0.53
CA PRO A 109 -19.65 6.49 1.97
C PRO A 109 -18.39 5.72 2.39
N ILE A 110 -17.64 6.27 3.33
CA ILE A 110 -16.39 5.65 3.81
C ILE A 110 -16.63 4.23 4.38
N ALA A 111 -17.82 3.98 4.91
CA ALA A 111 -18.19 2.67 5.43
C ALA A 111 -18.13 1.57 4.35
N ASP A 112 -18.50 1.87 3.11
CA ASP A 112 -18.40 0.91 2.00
C ASP A 112 -16.94 0.57 1.70
N THR A 113 -16.09 1.58 1.68
CA THR A 113 -14.64 1.41 1.48
C THR A 113 -14.03 0.59 2.60
N MET A 114 -14.35 0.93 3.85
CA MET A 114 -13.77 0.24 5.03
C MET A 114 -14.20 -1.22 5.09
N ARG A 115 -15.45 -1.54 4.76
CA ARG A 115 -15.93 -2.93 4.69
C ARG A 115 -15.14 -3.75 3.67
N ALA A 116 -14.83 -3.18 2.49
CA ALA A 116 -13.97 -3.85 1.51
C ALA A 116 -12.53 -4.03 2.02
N MET A 117 -11.99 -3.01 2.71
CA MET A 117 -10.65 -3.11 3.31
C MET A 117 -10.58 -4.21 4.38
N GLU A 118 -11.60 -4.33 5.22
CA GLU A 118 -11.72 -5.40 6.23
C GLU A 118 -11.75 -6.78 5.57
N GLU A 119 -12.56 -6.96 4.52
CA GLU A 119 -12.59 -8.23 3.77
C GLU A 119 -11.24 -8.60 3.17
N LEU A 120 -10.49 -7.62 2.63
CA LEU A 120 -9.14 -7.86 2.11
C LEU A 120 -8.16 -8.31 3.20
N VAL A 121 -8.31 -7.81 4.42
CA VAL A 121 -7.53 -8.25 5.58
C VAL A 121 -7.92 -9.66 5.99
N ASP A 122 -9.21 -9.95 6.11
CA ASP A 122 -9.74 -11.27 6.49
C ASP A 122 -9.35 -12.34 5.47
N ALA A 123 -9.34 -11.97 4.17
CA ALA A 123 -8.88 -12.84 3.09
C ALA A 123 -7.33 -13.01 3.03
N GLY A 124 -6.58 -12.30 3.86
CA GLY A 124 -5.12 -12.35 3.89
C GLY A 124 -4.44 -11.67 2.70
N LYS A 125 -5.19 -10.96 1.84
CA LYS A 125 -4.66 -10.21 0.69
C LYS A 125 -3.94 -8.93 1.11
N VAL A 126 -4.32 -8.36 2.26
CA VAL A 126 -3.77 -7.14 2.85
C VAL A 126 -3.45 -7.40 4.32
N ARG A 127 -2.34 -6.88 4.84
CA ARG A 127 -2.01 -7.01 6.28
C ARG A 127 -2.49 -5.84 7.11
N TYR A 128 -2.30 -4.62 6.61
CA TYR A 128 -2.67 -3.38 7.30
C TYR A 128 -3.34 -2.44 6.31
N VAL A 129 -4.32 -1.70 6.80
CA VAL A 129 -5.01 -0.66 6.05
C VAL A 129 -4.59 0.71 6.54
N GLY A 130 -4.66 1.72 5.67
CA GLY A 130 -4.28 3.08 6.00
C GLY A 130 -4.94 4.11 5.09
N VAL A 131 -4.61 5.36 5.34
CA VAL A 131 -5.04 6.49 4.52
C VAL A 131 -3.85 7.34 4.14
N SER A 132 -3.95 8.01 2.98
CA SER A 132 -2.95 8.96 2.47
C SER A 132 -3.66 10.27 2.14
N ILE A 133 -2.99 11.41 2.36
CA ILE A 133 -3.50 12.74 2.02
C ILE A 133 -4.90 13.04 2.64
N PHE A 134 -5.15 12.52 3.84
CA PHE A 134 -6.34 12.83 4.62
C PHE A 134 -6.06 13.99 5.57
N PRO A 135 -6.91 15.06 5.58
CA PRO A 135 -6.82 16.10 6.60
C PRO A 135 -6.99 15.50 8.01
N PRO A 136 -6.30 16.03 9.04
CA PRO A 136 -6.39 15.49 10.41
C PRO A 136 -7.81 15.38 10.96
N GLY A 137 -8.74 16.25 10.54
CA GLY A 137 -10.14 16.21 10.95
C GLY A 137 -10.96 15.06 10.34
N ASN A 138 -10.46 14.43 9.29
CA ASN A 138 -11.13 13.31 8.62
C ASN A 138 -10.65 11.93 9.11
N CYS A 139 -9.60 11.91 9.91
CA CYS A 139 -9.18 10.71 10.63
C CYS A 139 -9.95 10.71 11.96
N GLY A 140 -11.15 10.09 11.97
CA GLY A 140 -11.95 9.97 13.19
C GLY A 140 -11.12 9.42 14.35
N LYS A 141 -11.49 9.80 15.60
CA LYS A 141 -10.92 9.13 16.78
C LYS A 141 -11.22 7.64 16.63
N PRO A 142 -10.23 6.74 16.84
CA PRO A 142 -10.52 5.33 16.88
C PRO A 142 -11.63 5.13 17.91
N SER A 143 -12.73 4.50 17.49
CA SER A 143 -13.73 4.03 18.45
C SER A 143 -13.00 3.11 19.44
N ALA A 144 -13.01 3.47 20.70
CA ALA A 144 -12.50 2.59 21.73
C ALA A 144 -13.25 1.25 21.69
N PRO A 145 -12.57 0.14 21.96
CA PRO A 145 -13.17 -1.19 21.95
C PRO A 145 -14.32 -1.32 22.93
#